data_9e487cbbc53ebc726a1509707ba2f7a1
#
_entry.id   9e487cbbc53ebc726a1509707ba2f7a1
#
_cell.length_a   1.000
_cell.length_b   1.000
_cell.length_c   1.000
_cell.angle_alpha   90.00
_cell.angle_beta   90.00
_cell.angle_gamma   90.00
#
_symmetry.space_group_name_H-M   'P 1'
#
loop_
_entity.id
_entity.type
_entity.pdbx_description
1 polymer ?
#
loop_
_entity_poly.entity_id
_entity_poly.type
_entity_poly.pdbx_seq_one_letter_code
_entity_poly.pdbx_strand_id
1 'polypeptide(L)'
;VPSLFISDVNQFYDNNIEGLLLKYETRKGYCEAGLDWMGMIGHGRRERFQIFTYGNYALAGDFLRAGWTATMYHFANTLEYRGVVDNILVSPFVSLTAGRRDFRWNSKLSYIQGIHQDRINETGLEPAFGGLLTLNLAYKKLGVQNDSYYGTGQMPYYFTIDGGGNMLGQDLYAGSPFYRVCDYGGNWKHSGFYDRAEIYWQPYIADFVRLRLSAVFHFTGDGFQGSQQKLSVLFDLGRALNSRKTAKASGGSRRQRSFEIYL
;
A
#
# COMPACT_ATOMS: atom_id res chain seq x y z
N VAL A 1 1.92 -3.09 -2.56
CA VAL A 1 0.73 -2.92 -1.70
C VAL A 1 0.03 -1.63 -2.13
N PRO A 2 -1.31 -1.58 -2.27
CA PRO A 2 -2.02 -0.35 -2.63
C PRO A 2 -1.79 0.76 -1.58
N SER A 3 -1.79 2.02 -2.02
CA SER A 3 -1.66 3.19 -1.13
C SER A 3 -2.83 3.34 -0.13
N LEU A 4 -3.90 2.56 -0.31
CA LEU A 4 -4.95 2.35 0.69
C LEU A 4 -4.38 1.75 2.00
N PHE A 5 -3.41 0.85 1.91
CA PHE A 5 -2.82 0.15 3.06
C PHE A 5 -1.57 0.84 3.60
N ILE A 6 -0.71 1.34 2.69
CA ILE A 6 0.53 2.03 3.06
C ILE A 6 0.70 3.23 2.14
N SER A 7 0.65 4.43 2.70
CA SER A 7 0.83 5.67 1.96
C SER A 7 2.30 5.89 1.55
N ASP A 8 2.50 6.75 0.54
CA ASP A 8 3.86 7.19 0.15
C ASP A 8 4.60 7.85 1.33
N VAL A 9 3.88 8.51 2.23
CA VAL A 9 4.45 9.15 3.43
C VAL A 9 4.97 8.11 4.40
N ASN A 10 4.19 7.08 4.70
CA ASN A 10 4.61 6.02 5.60
C ASN A 10 5.73 5.18 5.02
N GLN A 11 5.75 4.91 3.73
CA GLN A 11 6.88 4.26 3.08
C GLN A 11 8.19 5.05 3.24
N PHE A 12 8.10 6.36 3.40
CA PHE A 12 9.28 7.21 3.60
C PHE A 12 9.73 7.27 5.06
N TYR A 13 8.79 7.39 5.99
CA TYR A 13 9.10 7.60 7.42
C TYR A 13 9.27 6.30 8.21
N ASP A 14 8.48 5.28 7.89
CA ASP A 14 8.44 4.01 8.63
C ASP A 14 8.13 2.86 7.69
N ASN A 15 9.17 2.31 7.07
CA ASN A 15 9.09 1.18 6.15
C ASN A 15 9.61 -0.13 6.75
N ASN A 16 9.91 -0.14 8.04
CA ASN A 16 10.40 -1.32 8.74
C ASN A 16 9.26 -2.03 9.46
N ILE A 17 9.41 -3.32 9.64
CA ILE A 17 8.53 -4.16 10.43
C ILE A 17 9.25 -4.47 11.74
N GLU A 18 8.65 -4.06 12.86
CA GLU A 18 9.13 -4.40 14.20
C GLU A 18 8.36 -5.61 14.74
N GLY A 19 8.68 -6.79 14.23
CA GLY A 19 7.93 -7.98 14.61
C GLY A 19 8.32 -9.23 13.86
N LEU A 20 7.34 -9.95 13.35
CA LEU A 20 7.51 -11.22 12.65
C LEU A 20 6.99 -11.11 11.22
N LEU A 21 7.80 -11.59 10.26
CA LEU A 21 7.41 -11.76 8.89
C LEU A 21 7.64 -13.21 8.46
N LEU A 22 6.59 -13.86 7.97
CA LEU A 22 6.64 -15.19 7.39
C LEU A 22 6.37 -15.07 5.89
N LYS A 23 7.22 -15.69 5.08
CA LYS A 23 7.06 -15.74 3.63
C LYS A 23 7.09 -17.18 3.15
N TYR A 24 6.13 -17.54 2.30
CA TYR A 24 6.11 -18.78 1.53
C TYR A 24 6.05 -18.48 0.05
N GLU A 25 6.98 -19.02 -0.72
CA GLU A 25 7.12 -18.75 -2.14
C GLU A 25 7.21 -20.03 -2.95
N THR A 26 6.51 -20.06 -4.08
CA THR A 26 6.50 -21.15 -5.05
C THR A 26 6.77 -20.60 -6.46
N ARG A 27 6.88 -21.49 -7.44
CA ARG A 27 6.99 -21.07 -8.85
C ARG A 27 5.75 -20.33 -9.38
N LYS A 28 4.58 -20.57 -8.78
CA LYS A 28 3.30 -20.00 -9.25
C LYS A 28 2.85 -18.81 -8.45
N GLY A 29 3.39 -18.59 -7.26
CA GLY A 29 2.97 -17.48 -6.42
C GLY A 29 3.64 -17.47 -5.07
N TYR A 30 3.26 -16.49 -4.27
CA TYR A 30 3.76 -16.34 -2.90
C TYR A 30 2.64 -15.90 -1.99
N CYS A 31 2.83 -16.12 -0.70
CA CYS A 31 2.08 -15.45 0.35
C CYS A 31 3.02 -14.99 1.46
N GLU A 32 2.68 -13.87 2.05
CA GLU A 32 3.36 -13.30 3.19
C GLU A 32 2.35 -13.00 4.28
N ALA A 33 2.74 -13.18 5.54
CA ALA A 33 1.96 -12.81 6.70
C ALA A 33 2.91 -12.22 7.74
N GLY A 34 2.52 -11.15 8.38
CA GLY A 34 3.35 -10.48 9.35
C GLY A 34 2.55 -9.85 10.47
N LEU A 35 3.27 -9.59 11.53
CA LEU A 35 2.87 -8.80 12.68
C LEU A 35 3.89 -7.68 12.83
N ASP A 36 3.40 -6.46 12.83
CA ASP A 36 4.17 -5.25 13.11
C ASP A 36 3.72 -4.69 14.45
N TRP A 37 4.63 -4.59 15.40
CA TRP A 37 4.35 -4.13 16.76
C TRP A 37 4.82 -2.70 16.96
N MET A 38 3.93 -1.74 16.80
CA MET A 38 4.23 -0.30 16.75
C MET A 38 4.26 0.36 18.13
N GLY A 39 3.88 -0.32 19.21
CA GLY A 39 3.93 0.24 20.55
C GLY A 39 3.22 -0.60 21.62
N MET A 40 3.68 -0.50 22.85
CA MET A 40 3.10 -1.17 24.03
C MET A 40 2.27 -0.20 24.86
N ILE A 41 1.20 -0.73 25.45
CA ILE A 41 0.38 0.01 26.42
C ILE A 41 1.19 0.45 27.63
N GLY A 42 0.92 1.66 28.12
CA GLY A 42 1.56 2.22 29.31
C GLY A 42 0.94 3.53 29.74
N HIS A 43 1.56 4.17 30.73
CA HIS A 43 1.19 5.54 31.12
C HIS A 43 1.56 6.50 29.98
N GLY A 44 0.54 7.15 29.39
CA GLY A 44 0.71 8.02 28.22
C GLY A 44 1.15 7.31 26.93
N ARG A 45 1.14 5.97 26.89
CA ARG A 45 1.49 5.16 25.72
C ARG A 45 0.33 4.28 25.31
N ARG A 46 0.13 4.15 24.01
CA ARG A 46 -0.91 3.34 23.40
C ARG A 46 -0.32 2.03 22.90
N GLU A 47 -1.08 0.94 23.05
CA GLU A 47 -0.79 -0.29 22.32
C GLU A 47 -1.22 -0.14 20.87
N ARG A 48 -0.34 -0.54 19.97
CA ARG A 48 -0.56 -0.49 18.53
C ARG A 48 0.10 -1.67 17.88
N PHE A 49 -0.64 -2.35 17.04
CA PHE A 49 -0.05 -3.36 16.17
C PHE A 49 -0.85 -3.51 14.88
N GLN A 50 -0.19 -3.99 13.87
CA GLN A 50 -0.79 -4.35 12.60
C GLN A 50 -0.49 -5.81 12.27
N ILE A 51 -1.54 -6.58 12.02
CA ILE A 51 -1.42 -7.90 11.40
C ILE A 51 -1.73 -7.72 9.93
N PHE A 52 -0.90 -8.26 9.06
CA PHE A 52 -1.13 -8.17 7.63
C PHE A 52 -0.83 -9.50 6.93
N THR A 53 -1.51 -9.71 5.82
CA THR A 53 -1.21 -10.79 4.89
C THR A 53 -1.46 -10.33 3.47
N TYR A 54 -0.58 -10.75 2.57
CA TYR A 54 -0.75 -10.54 1.15
C TYR A 54 -0.12 -11.66 0.35
N GLY A 55 -0.64 -11.85 -0.85
CA GLY A 55 -0.13 -12.87 -1.72
C GLY A 55 -0.81 -12.86 -3.07
N ASN A 56 -0.24 -13.62 -3.99
CA ASN A 56 -0.85 -13.86 -5.28
C ASN A 56 -0.45 -15.22 -5.85
N TYR A 57 -1.27 -15.71 -6.76
CA TYR A 57 -1.10 -16.97 -7.45
C TYR A 57 -1.39 -16.81 -8.94
N ALA A 58 -0.53 -17.39 -9.78
CA ALA A 58 -0.68 -17.40 -11.23
C ALA A 58 -1.74 -18.43 -11.64
N LEU A 59 -2.84 -17.97 -12.24
CA LEU A 59 -3.94 -18.80 -12.76
C LEU A 59 -3.66 -19.26 -14.20
N ALA A 60 -3.14 -18.34 -15.03
CA ALA A 60 -2.80 -18.61 -16.42
C ALA A 60 -1.43 -17.98 -16.76
N GLY A 61 -0.36 -18.71 -16.51
CA GLY A 61 1.00 -18.22 -16.71
C GLY A 61 1.25 -16.89 -15.96
N ASP A 62 2.00 -16.00 -16.58
CA ASP A 62 2.23 -14.65 -16.04
C ASP A 62 1.14 -13.65 -16.45
N PHE A 63 0.21 -14.06 -17.32
CA PHE A 63 -0.84 -13.18 -17.86
C PHE A 63 -1.94 -12.90 -16.84
N LEU A 64 -2.44 -13.93 -16.15
CA LEU A 64 -3.55 -13.83 -15.21
C LEU A 64 -3.14 -14.29 -13.82
N ARG A 65 -3.31 -13.44 -12.85
CA ARG A 65 -3.04 -13.73 -11.43
C ARG A 65 -4.24 -13.32 -10.58
N ALA A 66 -4.51 -14.09 -9.53
CA ALA A 66 -5.42 -13.70 -8.46
C ALA A 66 -4.64 -13.61 -7.14
N GLY A 67 -5.12 -12.79 -6.23
CA GLY A 67 -4.46 -12.61 -4.96
C GLY A 67 -5.31 -11.85 -3.95
N TRP A 68 -4.68 -11.50 -2.85
CA TRP A 68 -5.31 -10.75 -1.77
C TRP A 68 -4.30 -9.84 -1.07
N THR A 69 -4.82 -8.82 -0.43
CA THR A 69 -4.16 -8.03 0.61
C THR A 69 -5.14 -7.92 1.76
N ALA A 70 -4.72 -8.18 2.98
CA ALA A 70 -5.55 -7.99 4.14
C ALA A 70 -4.72 -7.41 5.28
N THR A 71 -5.34 -6.58 6.10
CA THR A 71 -4.72 -6.01 7.29
C THR A 71 -5.75 -5.89 8.39
N MET A 72 -5.31 -6.11 9.63
CA MET A 72 -6.01 -5.73 10.84
C MET A 72 -5.12 -4.74 11.57
N TYR A 73 -5.58 -3.53 11.68
CA TYR A 73 -4.92 -2.49 12.45
C TYR A 73 -5.65 -2.28 13.75
N HIS A 74 -4.95 -2.53 14.84
CA HIS A 74 -5.45 -2.44 16.19
C HIS A 74 -4.74 -1.33 16.96
N PHE A 75 -5.47 -0.50 17.67
CA PHE A 75 -4.89 0.32 18.71
C PHE A 75 -5.77 0.34 19.96
N ALA A 76 -5.13 0.27 21.11
CA ALA A 76 -5.75 0.51 22.40
C ALA A 76 -5.34 1.90 22.91
N ASN A 77 -6.15 2.43 23.79
CA ASN A 77 -5.84 3.68 24.48
C ASN A 77 -4.80 3.42 25.59
N THR A 78 -4.49 4.45 26.37
CA THR A 78 -3.53 4.37 27.50
C THR A 78 -4.11 3.61 28.69
N LEU A 79 -3.31 3.35 29.70
CA LEU A 79 -3.77 2.74 30.95
C LEU A 79 -4.79 3.62 31.69
N GLU A 80 -4.71 4.94 31.52
CA GLU A 80 -5.61 5.92 32.15
C GLU A 80 -6.95 5.97 31.43
N TYR A 81 -6.94 5.80 30.11
CA TYR A 81 -8.11 5.90 29.26
C TYR A 81 -8.30 4.59 28.49
N ARG A 82 -9.19 3.74 28.95
CA ARG A 82 -9.43 2.45 28.32
C ARG A 82 -10.27 2.59 27.04
N GLY A 83 -10.00 1.77 26.08
CA GLY A 83 -10.75 1.68 24.83
C GLY A 83 -9.92 1.05 23.72
N VAL A 84 -10.57 0.46 22.77
CA VAL A 84 -9.97 -0.27 21.65
C VAL A 84 -10.63 0.13 20.36
N VAL A 85 -9.84 0.31 19.31
CA VAL A 85 -10.32 0.52 17.95
C VAL A 85 -9.69 -0.53 17.04
N ASP A 86 -10.53 -1.21 16.28
CA ASP A 86 -10.12 -2.21 15.31
C ASP A 86 -10.53 -1.77 13.90
N ASN A 87 -9.57 -1.80 12.97
CA ASN A 87 -9.80 -1.57 11.55
C ASN A 87 -9.30 -2.78 10.77
N ILE A 88 -10.21 -3.50 10.15
CA ILE A 88 -9.91 -4.67 9.34
C ILE A 88 -10.21 -4.33 7.90
N LEU A 89 -9.26 -4.58 7.01
CA LEU A 89 -9.43 -4.46 5.56
C LEU A 89 -9.04 -5.77 4.89
N VAL A 90 -9.89 -6.22 3.96
CA VAL A 90 -9.63 -7.37 3.10
C VAL A 90 -9.85 -6.95 1.66
N SER A 91 -8.86 -7.20 0.80
CA SER A 91 -8.90 -6.79 -0.59
C SER A 91 -8.43 -7.93 -1.51
N PRO A 92 -9.35 -8.84 -1.90
CA PRO A 92 -9.08 -9.77 -2.99
C PRO A 92 -8.97 -9.03 -4.31
N PHE A 93 -8.15 -9.55 -5.23
CA PHE A 93 -7.95 -8.95 -6.54
C PHE A 93 -7.70 -9.98 -7.65
N VAL A 94 -7.94 -9.54 -8.86
CA VAL A 94 -7.50 -10.21 -10.08
C VAL A 94 -6.64 -9.23 -10.87
N SER A 95 -5.53 -9.71 -11.44
CA SER A 95 -4.66 -8.88 -12.26
C SER A 95 -4.32 -9.54 -13.59
N LEU A 96 -4.27 -8.70 -14.62
CA LEU A 96 -3.86 -9.05 -15.97
C LEU A 96 -2.54 -8.33 -16.27
N THR A 97 -1.58 -9.06 -16.80
CA THR A 97 -0.27 -8.49 -17.17
C THR A 97 0.08 -8.92 -18.57
N ALA A 98 0.38 -7.97 -19.43
CA ALA A 98 0.87 -8.24 -20.78
C ALA A 98 2.01 -7.27 -21.13
N GLY A 99 2.86 -7.70 -22.05
CA GLY A 99 3.95 -6.85 -22.52
C GLY A 99 4.65 -7.44 -23.74
N ARG A 100 5.15 -6.55 -24.59
CA ARG A 100 5.93 -6.92 -25.76
C ARG A 100 7.04 -5.90 -25.98
N ARG A 101 8.29 -6.36 -26.00
CA ARG A 101 9.48 -5.51 -26.14
C ARG A 101 9.51 -4.40 -25.08
N ASP A 102 9.33 -3.16 -25.50
CA ASP A 102 9.42 -1.96 -24.66
C ASP A 102 8.09 -1.55 -24.01
N PHE A 103 6.99 -2.17 -24.42
CA PHE A 103 5.66 -1.89 -23.87
C PHE A 103 5.29 -2.91 -22.80
N ARG A 104 4.82 -2.44 -21.67
CA ARG A 104 4.26 -3.25 -20.57
C ARG A 104 2.95 -2.66 -20.11
N TRP A 105 2.01 -3.54 -19.81
CA TRP A 105 0.70 -3.21 -19.28
C TRP A 105 0.36 -4.15 -18.13
N ASN A 106 -0.20 -3.57 -17.09
CA ASN A 106 -0.81 -4.31 -15.98
C ASN A 106 -2.13 -3.64 -15.61
N SER A 107 -3.16 -4.43 -15.42
CA SER A 107 -4.44 -4.00 -14.89
C SER A 107 -4.80 -4.88 -13.70
N LYS A 108 -5.20 -4.28 -12.60
CA LYS A 108 -5.62 -4.98 -11.39
C LYS A 108 -6.95 -4.42 -10.91
N LEU A 109 -7.95 -5.31 -10.77
CA LEU A 109 -9.24 -5.00 -10.18
C LEU A 109 -9.30 -5.63 -8.79
N SER A 110 -9.55 -4.81 -7.79
CA SER A 110 -9.65 -5.21 -6.39
C SER A 110 -11.03 -4.86 -5.83
N TYR A 111 -11.62 -5.76 -5.08
CA TYR A 111 -12.72 -5.45 -4.19
C TYR A 111 -12.14 -5.16 -2.80
N ILE A 112 -12.72 -4.22 -2.06
CA ILE A 112 -12.28 -3.86 -0.73
C ILE A 112 -13.45 -4.04 0.23
N GLN A 113 -13.26 -4.83 1.26
CA GLN A 113 -14.16 -4.99 2.38
C GLN A 113 -13.46 -4.50 3.64
N GLY A 114 -13.98 -3.44 4.23
CA GLY A 114 -13.63 -2.98 5.56
C GLY A 114 -14.61 -3.52 6.60
N ILE A 115 -14.11 -3.81 7.78
CA ILE A 115 -14.91 -4.10 8.98
C ILE A 115 -14.24 -3.33 10.12
N HIS A 116 -14.95 -2.36 10.67
CA HIS A 116 -14.38 -1.42 11.63
C HIS A 116 -15.20 -1.42 12.92
N GLN A 117 -14.57 -1.21 14.05
CA GLN A 117 -15.22 -1.07 15.34
C GLN A 117 -14.46 -0.07 16.21
N ASP A 118 -15.17 0.94 16.68
CA ASP A 118 -14.70 1.85 17.72
C ASP A 118 -15.41 1.51 19.04
N ARG A 119 -14.72 0.76 19.91
CA ARG A 119 -15.26 0.36 21.22
C ARG A 119 -15.15 1.49 22.25
N ILE A 120 -14.42 2.57 21.95
CA ILE A 120 -14.34 3.76 22.79
C ILE A 120 -15.68 4.49 22.76
N ASN A 121 -16.26 4.60 21.57
CA ASN A 121 -17.58 5.21 21.35
C ASN A 121 -18.72 4.17 21.23
N GLU A 122 -18.46 2.94 21.67
CA GLU A 122 -19.45 1.85 21.73
C GLU A 122 -20.11 1.54 20.38
N THR A 123 -19.39 1.72 19.26
CA THR A 123 -19.93 1.34 17.95
C THR A 123 -19.96 -0.18 17.81
N GLY A 124 -20.96 -0.68 17.09
CA GLY A 124 -20.96 -2.06 16.61
C GLY A 124 -19.92 -2.28 15.51
N LEU A 125 -19.90 -3.47 14.93
CA LEU A 125 -19.12 -3.74 13.71
C LEU A 125 -19.75 -2.98 12.55
N GLU A 126 -18.99 -2.12 11.91
CA GLU A 126 -19.45 -1.29 10.80
C GLU A 126 -18.69 -1.66 9.52
N PRO A 127 -19.42 -2.06 8.46
CA PRO A 127 -18.83 -2.41 7.19
C PRO A 127 -18.50 -1.17 6.35
N ALA A 128 -17.34 -1.21 5.69
CA ALA A 128 -16.99 -0.31 4.61
C ALA A 128 -16.68 -1.16 3.36
N PHE A 129 -16.97 -0.64 2.18
CA PHE A 129 -16.74 -1.37 0.93
C PHE A 129 -16.28 -0.45 -0.19
N GLY A 130 -15.59 -1.03 -1.17
CA GLY A 130 -15.17 -0.28 -2.34
C GLY A 130 -14.60 -1.17 -3.43
N GLY A 131 -14.40 -0.57 -4.58
CA GLY A 131 -13.69 -1.13 -5.71
C GLY A 131 -12.48 -0.26 -6.06
N LEU A 132 -11.36 -0.89 -6.39
CA LEU A 132 -10.14 -0.21 -6.82
C LEU A 132 -9.65 -0.82 -8.12
N LEU A 133 -9.58 0.00 -9.16
CA LEU A 133 -8.94 -0.32 -10.43
C LEU A 133 -7.56 0.32 -10.47
N THR A 134 -6.52 -0.49 -10.57
CA THR A 134 -5.15 -0.03 -10.79
C THR A 134 -4.74 -0.34 -12.23
N LEU A 135 -4.29 0.66 -12.96
CA LEU A 135 -3.74 0.55 -14.31
C LEU A 135 -2.29 1.01 -14.32
N ASN A 136 -1.42 0.19 -14.90
CA ASN A 136 -0.02 0.54 -15.11
C ASN A 136 0.32 0.35 -16.58
N LEU A 137 0.78 1.41 -17.23
CA LEU A 137 1.25 1.40 -18.60
C LEU A 137 2.68 1.91 -18.62
N ALA A 138 3.57 1.20 -19.26
CA ALA A 138 4.95 1.63 -19.41
C ALA A 138 5.45 1.41 -20.84
N TYR A 139 6.10 2.42 -21.40
CA TYR A 139 6.79 2.36 -22.67
C TYR A 139 8.21 2.87 -22.51
N LYS A 140 9.18 1.97 -22.67
CA LYS A 140 10.60 2.27 -22.43
C LYS A 140 10.83 2.82 -21.01
N LYS A 141 11.16 4.11 -20.92
CA LYS A 141 11.47 4.80 -19.67
C LYS A 141 10.30 5.65 -19.14
N LEU A 142 9.23 5.77 -19.90
CA LEU A 142 8.03 6.52 -19.53
C LEU A 142 6.94 5.57 -19.05
N GLY A 143 6.13 6.02 -18.12
CA GLY A 143 4.96 5.25 -17.71
C GLY A 143 3.90 6.12 -17.08
N VAL A 144 2.72 5.50 -16.96
CA VAL A 144 1.54 6.05 -16.30
C VAL A 144 1.02 4.99 -15.36
N GLN A 145 0.74 5.38 -14.13
CA GLN A 145 -0.01 4.59 -13.17
C GLN A 145 -1.28 5.35 -12.81
N ASN A 146 -2.41 4.65 -12.77
CA ASN A 146 -3.66 5.21 -12.32
C ASN A 146 -4.33 4.25 -11.32
N ASP A 147 -4.80 4.80 -10.21
CA ASP A 147 -5.56 4.12 -9.18
C ASP A 147 -6.91 4.82 -9.05
N SER A 148 -7.98 4.19 -9.56
CA SER A 148 -9.35 4.71 -9.48
C SER A 148 -10.14 3.93 -8.45
N TYR A 149 -10.60 4.60 -7.42
CA TYR A 149 -11.37 4.06 -6.31
C TYR A 149 -12.79 4.61 -6.32
N TYR A 150 -13.75 3.71 -6.06
CA TYR A 150 -15.13 4.09 -5.74
C TYR A 150 -15.65 3.23 -4.58
N GLY A 151 -16.17 3.87 -3.54
CA GLY A 151 -16.69 3.19 -2.36
C GLY A 151 -16.90 4.13 -1.19
N THR A 152 -17.20 3.55 -0.04
CA THR A 152 -17.31 4.28 1.23
C THR A 152 -15.93 4.68 1.76
N GLY A 153 -15.87 5.59 2.71
CA GLY A 153 -14.62 5.91 3.41
C GLY A 153 -14.02 4.69 4.08
N GLN A 154 -12.75 4.44 3.84
CA GLN A 154 -12.02 3.31 4.42
C GLN A 154 -11.33 3.71 5.71
N MET A 155 -11.24 2.78 6.66
CA MET A 155 -10.64 3.00 7.99
C MET A 155 -11.17 4.26 8.69
N PRO A 156 -12.48 4.41 8.88
CA PRO A 156 -13.06 5.61 9.49
C PRO A 156 -12.58 5.85 10.93
N TYR A 157 -12.20 4.77 11.63
CA TYR A 157 -11.77 4.80 13.03
C TYR A 157 -10.26 4.68 13.20
N TYR A 158 -9.46 5.12 12.25
CA TYR A 158 -8.03 5.21 12.46
C TYR A 158 -7.66 6.23 13.54
N PHE A 159 -8.55 7.17 13.84
CA PHE A 159 -8.55 8.01 15.04
C PHE A 159 -9.97 8.12 15.60
N THR A 160 -10.07 8.43 16.88
CA THR A 160 -11.32 8.71 17.57
C THR A 160 -11.13 9.87 18.54
N ILE A 161 -12.22 10.42 19.05
CA ILE A 161 -12.20 11.45 20.07
C ILE A 161 -12.80 10.85 21.33
N ASP A 162 -12.08 10.92 22.46
CA ASP A 162 -12.58 10.49 23.75
C ASP A 162 -13.59 11.50 24.36
N GLY A 163 -14.24 11.10 25.47
CA GLY A 163 -15.20 11.96 26.17
C GLY A 163 -14.60 13.26 26.73
N GLY A 164 -13.29 13.41 26.78
CA GLY A 164 -12.54 14.61 27.14
C GLY A 164 -12.18 15.51 25.97
N GLY A 165 -12.55 15.14 24.74
CA GLY A 165 -12.22 15.88 23.53
C GLY A 165 -10.80 15.62 22.99
N ASN A 166 -10.06 14.63 23.51
CA ASN A 166 -8.72 14.32 23.04
C ASN A 166 -8.79 13.46 21.79
N MET A 167 -8.05 13.86 20.75
CA MET A 167 -7.91 13.05 19.54
C MET A 167 -6.96 11.89 19.79
N LEU A 168 -7.41 10.68 19.48
CA LEU A 168 -6.67 9.45 19.70
C LEU A 168 -6.37 8.77 18.36
N GLY A 169 -5.11 8.44 18.12
CA GLY A 169 -4.70 7.61 16.99
C GLY A 169 -4.62 8.28 15.62
N GLN A 170 -4.75 9.61 15.50
CA GLN A 170 -4.73 10.30 14.21
C GLN A 170 -3.40 10.16 13.44
N ASP A 171 -2.32 9.88 14.14
CA ASP A 171 -0.96 9.66 13.61
C ASP A 171 -0.69 8.21 13.20
N LEU A 172 -1.69 7.33 13.30
CA LEU A 172 -1.49 5.88 13.22
C LEU A 172 -1.97 5.27 11.90
N TYR A 173 -2.68 6.01 11.07
CA TYR A 173 -3.16 5.49 9.80
C TYR A 173 -2.03 5.37 8.79
N ALA A 174 -1.70 4.14 8.43
CA ALA A 174 -0.62 3.83 7.48
C ALA A 174 -0.99 4.13 6.02
N GLY A 175 -2.28 4.11 5.66
CA GLY A 175 -2.76 4.30 4.30
C GLY A 175 -2.87 5.77 3.89
N SER A 176 -3.15 6.01 2.62
CA SER A 176 -3.41 7.36 2.10
C SER A 176 -4.74 7.90 2.61
N PRO A 177 -4.77 9.11 3.18
CA PRO A 177 -5.98 9.73 3.68
C PRO A 177 -7.05 9.98 2.60
N PHE A 178 -6.69 9.98 1.33
CA PHE A 178 -7.64 10.13 0.22
C PHE A 178 -8.65 9.00 0.10
N TYR A 179 -8.35 7.80 0.62
CA TYR A 179 -9.32 6.70 0.66
C TYR A 179 -10.36 6.83 1.79
N ARG A 180 -10.21 7.82 2.64
CA ARG A 180 -11.24 8.20 3.62
C ARG A 180 -12.25 9.15 3.00
N VAL A 181 -12.78 8.73 1.84
CA VAL A 181 -13.79 9.50 1.13
C VAL A 181 -14.99 9.70 2.05
N CYS A 182 -15.31 10.94 2.34
CA CYS A 182 -16.48 11.33 3.13
C CYS A 182 -17.06 12.61 2.52
N ASP A 183 -18.35 12.82 2.71
CA ASP A 183 -18.96 14.08 2.36
C ASP A 183 -18.54 15.20 3.35
N TYR A 184 -18.94 16.43 3.06
CA TYR A 184 -18.64 17.59 3.90
C TYR A 184 -19.14 17.46 5.37
N GLY A 185 -20.09 16.56 5.63
CA GLY A 185 -20.58 16.23 6.97
C GLY A 185 -19.73 15.17 7.70
N GLY A 186 -18.64 14.70 7.09
CA GLY A 186 -17.82 13.63 7.66
C GLY A 186 -18.45 12.24 7.60
N ASN A 187 -19.51 12.06 6.79
CA ASN A 187 -20.22 10.81 6.68
C ASN A 187 -19.48 9.82 5.76
N TRP A 188 -18.59 9.06 6.35
CA TRP A 188 -17.81 8.04 5.65
C TRP A 188 -18.63 6.89 5.07
N LYS A 189 -19.91 6.74 5.46
CA LYS A 189 -20.84 5.70 4.95
C LYS A 189 -21.34 6.00 3.54
N HIS A 190 -21.27 7.24 3.09
CA HIS A 190 -21.56 7.60 1.71
C HIS A 190 -20.43 7.17 0.79
N SER A 191 -20.80 6.67 -0.38
CA SER A 191 -19.81 6.33 -1.40
C SER A 191 -19.28 7.58 -2.08
N GLY A 192 -18.00 7.60 -2.34
CA GLY A 192 -17.32 8.66 -3.05
C GLY A 192 -16.31 8.11 -4.04
N PHE A 193 -15.81 9.00 -4.89
CA PHE A 193 -14.81 8.72 -5.91
C PHE A 193 -13.47 9.33 -5.51
N TYR A 194 -12.40 8.57 -5.73
CA TYR A 194 -11.04 9.06 -5.65
C TYR A 194 -10.21 8.48 -6.80
N ASP A 195 -9.43 9.33 -7.45
CA ASP A 195 -8.52 8.94 -8.52
C ASP A 195 -7.13 9.52 -8.30
N ARG A 196 -6.13 8.67 -8.45
CA ARG A 196 -4.71 9.02 -8.37
C ARG A 196 -4.05 8.67 -9.70
N ALA A 197 -3.66 9.68 -10.45
CA ALA A 197 -2.91 9.53 -11.69
C ALA A 197 -1.45 9.91 -11.47
N GLU A 198 -0.52 9.04 -11.81
CA GLU A 198 0.92 9.29 -11.77
C GLU A 198 1.52 9.13 -13.16
N ILE A 199 2.23 10.14 -13.62
CA ILE A 199 3.06 10.09 -14.82
C ILE A 199 4.50 10.09 -14.36
N TYR A 200 5.32 9.18 -14.88
CA TYR A 200 6.71 9.06 -14.48
C TYR A 200 7.68 8.85 -15.64
N TRP A 201 8.90 9.31 -15.44
CA TRP A 201 10.04 9.00 -16.26
C TRP A 201 11.13 8.33 -15.42
N GLN A 202 11.57 7.14 -15.86
CA GLN A 202 12.43 6.27 -15.06
C GLN A 202 13.64 5.75 -15.85
N PRO A 203 14.68 6.57 -16.08
CA PRO A 203 15.91 6.15 -16.72
C PRO A 203 16.83 5.40 -15.76
N TYR A 204 17.67 4.51 -16.31
CA TYR A 204 18.89 4.09 -15.62
C TYR A 204 19.97 5.17 -15.83
N ILE A 205 20.62 5.61 -14.74
CA ILE A 205 21.79 6.50 -14.77
C ILE A 205 23.06 5.67 -14.81
N ALA A 206 23.04 4.51 -14.13
CA ALA A 206 24.08 3.48 -14.16
C ALA A 206 23.41 2.11 -14.04
N ASP A 207 24.14 1.02 -14.25
CA ASP A 207 23.60 -0.34 -14.20
C ASP A 207 22.91 -0.68 -12.87
N PHE A 208 23.32 -0.03 -11.79
CA PHE A 208 22.81 -0.22 -10.43
C PHE A 208 22.12 1.03 -9.87
N VAL A 209 21.94 2.10 -10.66
CA VAL A 209 21.27 3.34 -10.22
C VAL A 209 20.15 3.68 -11.17
N ARG A 210 18.96 3.80 -10.65
CA ARG A 210 17.75 4.18 -11.37
C ARG A 210 17.18 5.46 -10.77
N LEU A 211 16.94 6.44 -11.63
CA LEU A 211 16.22 7.66 -11.27
C LEU A 211 14.74 7.47 -11.58
N ARG A 212 13.84 7.99 -10.74
CA ARG A 212 12.42 8.14 -11.07
C ARG A 212 11.98 9.57 -10.76
N LEU A 213 11.54 10.24 -11.80
CA LEU A 213 10.85 11.52 -11.72
C LEU A 213 9.37 11.25 -11.96
N SER A 214 8.49 11.71 -11.08
CA SER A 214 7.05 11.55 -11.28
C SER A 214 6.26 12.77 -10.82
N ALA A 215 5.12 12.97 -11.49
CA ALA A 215 4.07 13.89 -11.09
C ALA A 215 2.83 13.08 -10.77
N VAL A 216 2.28 13.28 -9.59
CA VAL A 216 1.07 12.63 -9.09
C VAL A 216 -0.04 13.66 -8.98
N PHE A 217 -1.22 13.32 -9.46
CA PHE A 217 -2.41 14.17 -9.44
C PHE A 217 -3.52 13.43 -8.70
N HIS A 218 -4.24 14.16 -7.85
CA HIS A 218 -5.32 13.64 -7.02
C HIS A 218 -6.64 14.29 -7.42
N PHE A 219 -7.66 13.47 -7.61
CA PHE A 219 -9.01 13.90 -7.94
C PHE A 219 -10.01 13.21 -7.01
N THR A 220 -11.06 13.92 -6.66
CA THR A 220 -12.25 13.37 -5.97
C THR A 220 -13.50 13.69 -6.79
N GLY A 221 -14.69 13.37 -6.27
CA GLY A 221 -15.96 13.79 -6.87
C GLY A 221 -16.09 15.32 -7.05
N ASP A 222 -15.37 16.10 -6.24
CA ASP A 222 -15.34 17.57 -6.31
C ASP A 222 -14.28 18.10 -7.29
N GLY A 223 -13.60 17.23 -8.02
CA GLY A 223 -12.58 17.60 -9.01
C GLY A 223 -11.14 17.46 -8.52
N PHE A 224 -10.25 18.28 -9.07
CA PHE A 224 -8.81 18.26 -8.78
C PHE A 224 -8.52 18.74 -7.35
N GLN A 225 -7.78 17.92 -6.58
CA GLN A 225 -7.47 18.15 -5.17
C GLN A 225 -6.02 18.59 -4.94
N GLY A 226 -5.15 18.38 -5.91
CA GLY A 226 -3.75 18.78 -5.79
C GLY A 226 -2.79 17.86 -6.57
N SER A 227 -1.53 18.24 -6.54
CA SER A 227 -0.46 17.47 -7.19
C SER A 227 0.78 17.37 -6.31
N GLN A 228 1.56 16.31 -6.54
CA GLN A 228 2.85 16.07 -5.90
C GLN A 228 3.90 15.79 -6.97
N GLN A 229 5.10 16.33 -6.77
CA GLN A 229 6.27 15.97 -7.56
C GLN A 229 7.18 15.10 -6.70
N LYS A 230 7.63 13.97 -7.26
CA LYS A 230 8.51 13.02 -6.57
C LYS A 230 9.80 12.82 -7.37
N LEU A 231 10.91 12.86 -6.67
CA LEU A 231 12.22 12.45 -7.16
C LEU A 231 12.71 11.29 -6.31
N SER A 232 12.93 10.14 -6.92
CA SER A 232 13.48 8.96 -6.24
C SER A 232 14.75 8.50 -6.94
N VAL A 233 15.76 8.17 -6.15
CA VAL A 233 16.99 7.53 -6.61
C VAL A 233 17.04 6.14 -5.99
N LEU A 234 17.02 5.11 -6.82
CA LEU A 234 16.98 3.71 -6.42
C LEU A 234 18.34 3.07 -6.68
N PHE A 235 18.93 2.51 -5.64
CA PHE A 235 20.20 1.81 -5.71
C PHE A 235 19.98 0.29 -5.61
N ASP A 236 20.38 -0.45 -6.63
CA ASP A 236 20.42 -1.92 -6.58
C ASP A 236 21.80 -2.36 -6.07
N LEU A 237 21.90 -2.58 -4.75
CA LEU A 237 23.15 -2.98 -4.10
C LEU A 237 23.63 -4.35 -4.60
N GLY A 238 22.72 -5.27 -4.93
CA GLY A 238 23.08 -6.57 -5.49
C GLY A 238 23.78 -6.45 -6.82
N ARG A 239 23.30 -5.59 -7.71
CA ARG A 239 23.95 -5.28 -8.98
C ARG A 239 25.26 -4.53 -8.80
N ALA A 240 25.32 -3.58 -7.87
CA ALA A 240 26.54 -2.82 -7.57
C ALA A 240 27.69 -3.73 -7.09
N LEU A 241 27.39 -4.70 -6.24
CA LEU A 241 28.36 -5.68 -5.73
C LEU A 241 28.77 -6.70 -6.79
N ASN A 242 27.86 -7.11 -7.66
CA ASN A 242 28.15 -8.06 -8.74
C ASN A 242 28.88 -7.40 -9.92
N SER A 243 28.63 -6.14 -10.22
CA SER A 243 29.38 -5.41 -11.27
C SER A 243 30.86 -5.28 -10.94
N ARG A 244 31.23 -5.18 -9.65
CA ARG A 244 32.64 -5.23 -9.21
C ARG A 244 33.26 -6.62 -9.35
N LYS A 245 32.49 -7.70 -9.28
CA LYS A 245 32.99 -9.07 -9.47
C LYS A 245 33.15 -9.45 -10.94
N THR A 246 32.27 -8.97 -11.82
CA THR A 246 32.37 -9.21 -13.27
C THR A 246 33.49 -8.39 -13.93
N ALA A 247 33.84 -7.23 -13.39
CA ALA A 247 35.03 -6.49 -13.81
C ALA A 247 36.35 -7.21 -13.46
N LYS A 248 36.31 -8.21 -12.54
CA LYS A 248 37.46 -9.06 -12.17
C LYS A 248 37.43 -10.48 -12.78
N ALA A 249 36.33 -10.88 -13.41
CA ALA A 249 36.18 -12.22 -14.02
C ALA A 249 35.52 -12.09 -15.39
N SER A 250 36.35 -11.87 -16.43
CA SER A 250 35.92 -12.06 -17.81
C SER A 250 35.64 -13.54 -18.06
N GLY A 251 34.40 -13.92 -18.18
CA GLY A 251 33.99 -15.23 -18.66
C GLY A 251 32.85 -15.84 -17.85
N GLY A 252 31.63 -15.89 -18.43
CA GLY A 252 30.57 -16.73 -17.96
C GLY A 252 29.22 -16.02 -17.74
N SER A 253 28.40 -16.04 -18.78
CA SER A 253 26.98 -15.61 -18.74
C SER A 253 26.18 -16.47 -17.76
N ARG A 254 25.63 -15.86 -16.72
CA ARG A 254 24.46 -16.39 -16.00
C ARG A 254 23.39 -15.32 -15.89
N ARG A 255 22.30 -15.48 -16.65
CA ARG A 255 21.06 -14.72 -16.46
C ARG A 255 20.49 -15.03 -15.09
N GLN A 256 20.68 -14.16 -14.14
CA GLN A 256 19.92 -14.14 -12.92
C GLN A 256 18.65 -13.30 -13.15
N ARG A 257 17.48 -13.91 -13.08
CA ARG A 257 16.20 -13.19 -13.06
C ARG A 257 16.06 -12.52 -11.69
N SER A 258 16.23 -11.23 -11.64
CA SER A 258 15.88 -10.45 -10.45
C SER A 258 14.36 -10.24 -10.43
N PHE A 259 13.70 -10.67 -9.38
CA PHE A 259 12.34 -10.26 -9.09
C PHE A 259 12.38 -8.85 -8.49
N GLU A 260 11.82 -7.88 -9.20
CA GLU A 260 11.61 -6.55 -8.66
C GLU A 260 10.23 -6.54 -7.99
N ILE A 261 10.23 -6.40 -6.67
CA ILE A 261 9.03 -6.10 -5.89
C ILE A 261 8.85 -4.59 -5.97
N TYR A 262 7.80 -4.12 -6.62
CA TYR A 262 7.35 -2.74 -6.51
C TYR A 262 6.44 -2.66 -5.27
N LEU A 263 6.94 -2.01 -4.23
CA LEU A 263 6.17 -1.59 -3.06
C LEU A 263 5.29 -0.40 -3.41
#